data_65465e5facc8658a74c7116ec2ef1a3a
#
_entry.id   65465e5facc8658a74c7116ec2ef1a3a
#
_cell.length_a   1.000
_cell.length_b   1.000
_cell.length_c   1.000
_cell.angle_alpha   90.00
_cell.angle_beta   90.00
_cell.angle_gamma   90.00
#
_symmetry.space_group_name_H-M   'P 1'
#
loop_
_entity.id
_entity.type
_entity.pdbx_description
1 polymer ?
#
loop_
_entity_poly.entity_id
_entity_poly.type
_entity_poly.pdbx_seq_one_letter_code
_entity_poly.pdbx_strand_id
1 'polypeptide(L)'
;MLQAFLSCTSRDLAFFGEKMKEKEMTHNFTESYDIVVIGAGHAGVEASLAASRMGCKVLLATLNIEMLAFMPCNPSIGGSAKGIVVREVDALGGEMAKNIDKSYIQMKMLNTGKGPAVRALRAQADKEVYSKEMRKTVENQENLTLRQTMINEILVEDGKVIGVKTATNQEFAAKAVIVTTGTALRGEIIIGDLKYSSGPNHSLAAIPLADNLRDLGFEIGRFKTGTPPRVKASSINYDVTEIQPGDEKANHFSYTSRDEDYVKDQVPCWLTYTNAESHEIIQNNLHRAPMFSGIVKGVGPRYCPSIEDKIVRFADKERHQLFLEPEGRDTEEVYVQGLSTSLPEDVQKDLVHSIKGLENAEMMRTGYAIEYDMIMPHQLRATLETKKISGLFTAGQTNGTSGYEEAAGQGIIAGINAALKIQGKP
;
A
#
# COMPACT_ATOMS: atom_id res chain seq x y z
N MET A 1 -66.76 5.38 13.62
CA MET A 1 -65.46 5.21 13.00
C MET A 1 -64.58 4.27 13.84
N LEU A 2 -65.13 3.06 14.17
CA LEU A 2 -64.47 2.09 15.07
C LEU A 2 -65.02 0.69 14.78
N GLN A 3 -64.97 0.23 13.52
CA GLN A 3 -65.47 -1.09 13.10
C GLN A 3 -64.76 -1.64 11.83
N ALA A 4 -63.46 -1.37 11.65
CA ALA A 4 -62.67 -1.85 10.52
C ALA A 4 -61.36 -2.55 10.93
N PHE A 5 -61.26 -3.06 12.16
CA PHE A 5 -59.99 -3.66 12.67
C PHE A 5 -60.20 -5.07 13.29
N LEU A 6 -61.04 -5.89 12.74
CA LEU A 6 -61.11 -7.32 13.15
C LEU A 6 -61.67 -8.17 12.01
N SER A 7 -60.82 -8.43 10.98
CA SER A 7 -60.97 -9.62 10.14
C SER A 7 -59.62 -9.88 9.39
N CYS A 8 -58.56 -10.11 10.15
CA CYS A 8 -57.39 -10.79 9.60
C CYS A 8 -57.58 -12.27 9.89
N THR A 9 -58.00 -13.05 8.90
CA THR A 9 -58.25 -14.47 9.07
C THR A 9 -56.92 -15.23 9.06
N SER A 10 -56.86 -16.39 9.71
CA SER A 10 -55.71 -17.29 9.78
C SER A 10 -55.12 -17.68 8.42
N ARG A 11 -55.83 -17.42 7.29
CA ARG A 11 -55.36 -17.58 5.93
C ARG A 11 -54.42 -16.48 5.48
N ASP A 12 -54.57 -15.25 5.96
CA ASP A 12 -53.69 -14.13 5.59
C ASP A 12 -52.32 -14.25 6.26
N LEU A 13 -52.27 -14.80 7.50
CA LEU A 13 -51.01 -15.14 8.18
C LEU A 13 -50.24 -16.27 7.53
N ALA A 14 -50.94 -17.27 6.96
CA ALA A 14 -50.31 -18.36 6.20
C ALA A 14 -49.75 -17.85 4.87
N PHE A 15 -50.42 -16.88 4.20
CA PHE A 15 -49.95 -16.30 2.94
C PHE A 15 -48.75 -15.38 3.14
N PHE A 16 -48.59 -14.74 4.30
CA PHE A 16 -47.38 -13.99 4.68
C PHE A 16 -46.25 -14.92 5.13
N GLY A 17 -46.56 -16.08 5.74
CA GLY A 17 -45.55 -17.07 6.17
C GLY A 17 -44.93 -17.87 5.04
N GLU A 18 -45.65 -18.07 3.91
CA GLU A 18 -45.10 -18.75 2.74
C GLU A 18 -44.27 -17.88 1.80
N LYS A 19 -44.32 -16.54 1.94
CA LYS A 19 -43.45 -15.60 1.17
C LYS A 19 -42.11 -15.31 1.78
N MET A 20 -41.80 -15.81 2.96
CA MET A 20 -40.46 -15.84 3.55
C MET A 20 -39.79 -17.23 3.39
N LYS A 21 -40.04 -17.93 2.28
CA LYS A 21 -39.03 -18.90 1.82
C LYS A 21 -37.83 -18.08 1.41
N GLU A 22 -36.70 -18.32 2.10
CA GLU A 22 -35.39 -17.90 1.69
C GLU A 22 -35.31 -17.94 0.17
N LYS A 23 -35.16 -16.79 -0.44
CA LYS A 23 -34.83 -16.70 -1.84
C LYS A 23 -33.44 -17.29 -1.92
N GLU A 24 -33.33 -18.56 -2.33
CA GLU A 24 -32.03 -19.12 -2.73
C GLU A 24 -31.39 -18.07 -3.62
N MET A 25 -30.36 -17.40 -3.13
CA MET A 25 -29.59 -16.45 -3.92
C MET A 25 -28.83 -17.27 -4.95
N THR A 26 -29.47 -17.52 -6.10
CA THR A 26 -28.77 -18.12 -7.22
C THR A 26 -27.78 -17.14 -7.76
N HIS A 27 -26.48 -17.36 -7.49
CA HIS A 27 -25.40 -16.59 -8.06
C HIS A 27 -25.33 -16.78 -9.56
N ASN A 28 -25.19 -15.68 -10.30
CA ASN A 28 -25.06 -15.71 -11.76
C ASN A 28 -23.62 -15.36 -12.16
N PHE A 29 -22.73 -16.33 -12.00
CA PHE A 29 -21.32 -16.17 -12.36
C PHE A 29 -21.13 -16.00 -13.86
N THR A 30 -20.55 -14.86 -14.26
CA THR A 30 -20.24 -14.55 -15.66
C THR A 30 -18.92 -15.16 -16.12
N GLU A 31 -17.96 -15.29 -15.21
CA GLU A 31 -16.64 -15.87 -15.46
C GLU A 31 -16.19 -16.68 -14.23
N SER A 32 -15.23 -17.60 -14.45
CA SER A 32 -14.66 -18.44 -13.38
C SER A 32 -13.14 -18.37 -13.38
N TYR A 33 -12.58 -18.20 -12.17
CA TYR A 33 -11.16 -18.18 -11.88
C TYR A 33 -10.83 -19.19 -10.76
N ASP A 34 -9.59 -19.61 -10.67
CA ASP A 34 -9.13 -20.34 -9.50
C ASP A 34 -8.92 -19.38 -8.33
N ILE A 35 -8.29 -18.22 -8.60
CA ILE A 35 -7.98 -17.21 -7.61
C ILE A 35 -8.36 -15.82 -8.12
N VAL A 36 -9.01 -15.03 -7.27
CA VAL A 36 -9.20 -13.59 -7.48
C VAL A 36 -8.32 -12.82 -6.48
N VAL A 37 -7.44 -11.95 -6.99
CA VAL A 37 -6.62 -11.03 -6.18
C VAL A 37 -7.20 -9.63 -6.27
N ILE A 38 -7.51 -9.02 -5.13
CA ILE A 38 -8.14 -7.69 -5.04
C ILE A 38 -7.11 -6.65 -4.62
N GLY A 39 -6.72 -5.79 -5.56
CA GLY A 39 -5.70 -4.75 -5.40
C GLY A 39 -4.39 -5.12 -6.09
N ALA A 40 -3.85 -4.21 -6.90
CA ALA A 40 -2.63 -4.41 -7.69
C ALA A 40 -1.43 -3.62 -7.14
N GLY A 41 -1.35 -3.43 -5.81
CA GLY A 41 -0.14 -2.99 -5.13
C GLY A 41 0.91 -4.11 -5.08
N HIS A 42 2.03 -3.89 -4.40
CA HIS A 42 3.14 -4.87 -4.33
C HIS A 42 2.70 -6.26 -3.86
N ALA A 43 1.80 -6.33 -2.86
CA ALA A 43 1.28 -7.61 -2.39
C ALA A 43 0.43 -8.33 -3.47
N GLY A 44 -0.45 -7.60 -4.15
CA GLY A 44 -1.34 -8.19 -5.16
C GLY A 44 -0.60 -8.65 -6.40
N VAL A 45 0.40 -7.88 -6.83
CA VAL A 45 1.26 -8.26 -7.96
C VAL A 45 2.01 -9.55 -7.66
N GLU A 46 2.71 -9.63 -6.52
CA GLU A 46 3.46 -10.83 -6.15
C GLU A 46 2.55 -12.04 -5.94
N ALA A 47 1.38 -11.85 -5.31
CA ALA A 47 0.41 -12.93 -5.13
C ALA A 47 -0.12 -13.48 -6.47
N SER A 48 -0.47 -12.59 -7.39
CA SER A 48 -1.03 -12.97 -8.69
C SER A 48 0.00 -13.62 -9.59
N LEU A 49 1.23 -13.09 -9.64
CA LEU A 49 2.33 -13.69 -10.40
C LEU A 49 2.72 -15.07 -9.86
N ALA A 50 2.84 -15.23 -8.53
CA ALA A 50 3.15 -16.51 -7.93
C ALA A 50 2.08 -17.56 -8.25
N ALA A 51 0.81 -17.25 -8.04
CA ALA A 51 -0.28 -18.17 -8.28
C ALA A 51 -0.44 -18.56 -9.76
N SER A 52 -0.31 -17.60 -10.69
CA SER A 52 -0.39 -17.87 -12.14
C SER A 52 0.78 -18.71 -12.65
N ARG A 53 2.00 -18.46 -12.14
CA ARG A 53 3.21 -19.27 -12.44
C ARG A 53 3.10 -20.70 -11.91
N MET A 54 2.30 -20.93 -10.87
CA MET A 54 1.95 -22.25 -10.37
C MET A 54 0.78 -22.91 -11.13
N GLY A 55 0.30 -22.30 -12.23
CA GLY A 55 -0.70 -22.86 -13.14
C GLY A 55 -2.16 -22.58 -12.76
N CYS A 56 -2.42 -21.69 -11.77
CA CYS A 56 -3.79 -21.26 -11.45
C CYS A 56 -4.27 -20.20 -12.45
N LYS A 57 -5.54 -20.24 -12.82
CA LYS A 57 -6.20 -19.16 -13.56
C LYS A 57 -6.54 -18.02 -12.60
N VAL A 58 -5.85 -16.88 -12.75
CA VAL A 58 -5.91 -15.76 -11.79
C VAL A 58 -6.57 -14.53 -12.41
N LEU A 59 -7.44 -13.85 -11.66
CA LEU A 59 -7.89 -12.50 -11.93
C LEU A 59 -7.19 -11.56 -10.95
N LEU A 60 -6.46 -10.57 -11.47
CA LEU A 60 -5.97 -9.42 -10.70
C LEU A 60 -6.89 -8.22 -10.94
N ALA A 61 -7.72 -7.90 -9.95
CA ALA A 61 -8.67 -6.79 -9.98
C ALA A 61 -8.05 -5.55 -9.32
N THR A 62 -8.09 -4.42 -9.99
CA THR A 62 -7.56 -3.14 -9.47
C THR A 62 -8.50 -1.97 -9.76
N LEU A 63 -8.46 -0.94 -8.93
CA LEU A 63 -9.21 0.29 -9.13
C LEU A 63 -8.64 1.13 -10.30
N ASN A 64 -7.33 1.03 -10.53
CA ASN A 64 -6.66 1.74 -11.60
C ASN A 64 -5.44 0.93 -12.07
N ILE A 65 -5.40 0.57 -13.34
CA ILE A 65 -4.31 -0.18 -13.97
C ILE A 65 -3.00 0.63 -13.99
N GLU A 66 -3.09 1.95 -14.14
CA GLU A 66 -1.92 2.82 -14.18
C GLU A 66 -1.22 2.96 -12.83
N MET A 67 -1.89 2.58 -11.74
CA MET A 67 -1.34 2.55 -10.38
C MET A 67 -0.83 1.16 -9.96
N LEU A 68 -0.59 0.27 -10.91
CA LEU A 68 -0.06 -1.07 -10.62
C LEU A 68 1.34 -0.98 -10.02
N ALA A 69 1.56 -1.63 -8.87
CA ALA A 69 2.79 -1.54 -8.07
C ALA A 69 3.27 -0.11 -7.81
N PHE A 70 2.34 0.86 -7.79
CA PHE A 70 2.66 2.26 -7.56
C PHE A 70 3.27 2.50 -6.17
N MET A 71 4.20 3.45 -6.09
CA MET A 71 4.88 3.86 -4.86
C MET A 71 4.30 5.19 -4.35
N PRO A 72 3.22 5.22 -3.56
CA PRO A 72 2.59 6.47 -3.12
C PRO A 72 3.41 7.23 -2.09
N CYS A 73 4.36 6.58 -1.45
CA CYS A 73 5.26 7.13 -0.45
C CYS A 73 6.69 7.24 -1.01
N ASN A 74 7.70 6.80 -0.24
CA ASN A 74 9.09 6.91 -0.65
C ASN A 74 9.38 6.20 -1.98
N PRO A 75 10.16 6.85 -2.87
CA PRO A 75 10.52 6.28 -4.18
C PRO A 75 11.72 5.32 -4.05
N SER A 76 11.63 4.32 -3.18
CA SER A 76 12.77 3.43 -2.96
C SER A 76 12.35 2.02 -2.53
N ILE A 77 13.17 1.04 -2.90
CA ILE A 77 13.08 -0.36 -2.49
C ILE A 77 14.34 -0.73 -1.70
N GLY A 78 14.18 -1.52 -0.65
CA GLY A 78 15.27 -2.01 0.18
C GLY A 78 15.62 -1.09 1.34
N GLY A 79 16.88 -1.11 1.74
CA GLY A 79 17.35 -0.49 2.98
C GLY A 79 17.47 -1.48 4.12
N SER A 80 17.78 -0.98 5.33
CA SER A 80 18.04 -1.81 6.52
C SER A 80 16.89 -2.76 6.81
N ALA A 81 17.17 -4.06 6.92
CA ALA A 81 16.26 -5.20 7.04
C ALA A 81 15.39 -5.47 5.80
N LYS A 82 14.96 -4.45 5.06
CA LYS A 82 14.05 -4.55 3.92
C LYS A 82 14.71 -5.16 2.69
N GLY A 83 15.98 -4.79 2.41
CA GLY A 83 16.75 -5.36 1.29
C GLY A 83 16.93 -6.88 1.39
N ILE A 84 16.90 -7.45 2.59
CA ILE A 84 16.92 -8.90 2.81
C ILE A 84 15.59 -9.50 2.36
N VAL A 85 14.46 -8.91 2.75
CA VAL A 85 13.13 -9.37 2.35
C VAL A 85 12.98 -9.36 0.82
N VAL A 86 13.47 -8.33 0.12
CA VAL A 86 13.47 -8.28 -1.35
C VAL A 86 14.19 -9.49 -1.95
N ARG A 87 15.36 -9.87 -1.41
CA ARG A 87 16.12 -11.03 -1.88
C ARG A 87 15.43 -12.36 -1.57
N GLU A 88 14.74 -12.46 -0.43
CA GLU A 88 13.95 -13.63 -0.10
C GLU A 88 12.73 -13.79 -1.03
N VAL A 89 12.07 -12.68 -1.39
CA VAL A 89 10.99 -12.66 -2.39
C VAL A 89 11.52 -13.10 -3.75
N ASP A 90 12.69 -12.61 -4.16
CA ASP A 90 13.35 -13.02 -5.42
C ASP A 90 13.69 -14.52 -5.43
N ALA A 91 14.23 -15.05 -4.32
CA ALA A 91 14.55 -16.47 -4.18
C ALA A 91 13.33 -17.39 -4.32
N LEU A 92 12.13 -16.88 -3.96
CA LEU A 92 10.85 -17.58 -4.17
C LEU A 92 10.26 -17.36 -5.58
N GLY A 93 10.96 -16.66 -6.45
CA GLY A 93 10.52 -16.37 -7.81
C GLY A 93 9.72 -15.09 -7.97
N GLY A 94 9.74 -14.19 -6.97
CA GLY A 94 9.07 -12.89 -7.01
C GLY A 94 9.62 -11.93 -8.06
N GLU A 95 8.95 -10.81 -8.25
CA GLU A 95 9.25 -9.86 -9.32
C GLU A 95 9.86 -8.54 -8.84
N MET A 96 9.64 -8.16 -7.57
CA MET A 96 10.09 -6.87 -7.02
C MET A 96 11.58 -6.61 -7.27
N ALA A 97 12.45 -7.60 -7.00
CA ALA A 97 13.89 -7.48 -7.17
C ALA A 97 14.28 -7.26 -8.65
N LYS A 98 13.72 -8.06 -9.54
CA LYS A 98 13.95 -7.95 -11.00
C LYS A 98 13.47 -6.62 -11.56
N ASN A 99 12.32 -6.14 -11.04
CA ASN A 99 11.71 -4.92 -11.51
C ASN A 99 12.48 -3.69 -11.03
N ILE A 100 12.95 -3.66 -9.77
CA ILE A 100 13.75 -2.54 -9.29
C ILE A 100 15.12 -2.49 -9.96
N ASP A 101 15.74 -3.63 -10.26
CA ASP A 101 17.03 -3.67 -10.96
C ASP A 101 16.95 -3.10 -12.38
N LYS A 102 15.76 -3.07 -13.01
CA LYS A 102 15.50 -2.44 -14.31
C LYS A 102 15.13 -0.97 -14.25
N SER A 103 14.69 -0.48 -13.07
CA SER A 103 14.02 0.83 -12.93
C SER A 103 14.64 1.74 -11.89
N TYR A 104 15.77 1.36 -11.27
CA TYR A 104 16.44 2.24 -10.33
C TYR A 104 17.16 3.40 -11.03
N ILE A 105 17.24 4.52 -10.32
CA ILE A 105 18.05 5.68 -10.71
C ILE A 105 19.28 5.85 -9.83
N GLN A 106 19.28 5.21 -8.64
CA GLN A 106 20.44 5.14 -7.76
C GLN A 106 20.43 3.82 -6.97
N MET A 107 21.60 3.23 -6.79
CA MET A 107 21.81 2.04 -5.97
C MET A 107 22.88 2.29 -4.93
N LYS A 108 22.61 1.94 -3.65
CA LYS A 108 23.55 2.18 -2.55
C LYS A 108 23.52 1.05 -1.54
N MET A 109 24.69 0.57 -1.14
CA MET A 109 24.85 -0.34 0.00
C MET A 109 24.93 0.47 1.29
N LEU A 110 23.93 0.30 2.14
CA LEU A 110 23.86 0.96 3.45
C LEU A 110 24.65 0.19 4.51
N ASN A 111 25.04 0.89 5.58
CA ASN A 111 25.74 0.32 6.75
C ASN A 111 27.07 -0.36 6.44
N THR A 112 27.79 0.09 5.41
CA THR A 112 29.08 -0.49 5.00
C THR A 112 30.16 -0.40 6.09
N GLY A 113 30.10 0.60 6.97
CA GLY A 113 31.00 0.76 8.12
C GLY A 113 30.64 -0.13 9.33
N LYS A 114 29.56 -0.94 9.23
CA LYS A 114 29.12 -1.88 10.27
C LYS A 114 29.40 -3.32 9.81
N GLY A 115 29.15 -4.30 10.66
CA GLY A 115 29.35 -5.72 10.31
C GLY A 115 28.46 -6.17 9.13
N PRO A 116 28.86 -7.24 8.41
CA PRO A 116 28.16 -7.71 7.20
C PRO A 116 26.67 -8.00 7.40
N ALA A 117 26.28 -8.47 8.59
CA ALA A 117 24.87 -8.83 8.91
C ALA A 117 23.88 -7.65 8.84
N VAL A 118 24.36 -6.41 8.90
CA VAL A 118 23.50 -5.21 8.83
C VAL A 118 23.65 -4.42 7.52
N ARG A 119 24.52 -4.86 6.63
CA ARG A 119 24.63 -4.28 5.29
C ARG A 119 23.35 -4.55 4.52
N ALA A 120 22.82 -3.52 3.89
CA ALA A 120 21.55 -3.61 3.19
C ALA A 120 21.56 -2.76 1.92
N LEU A 121 21.19 -3.37 0.81
CA LEU A 121 21.05 -2.69 -0.47
C LEU A 121 19.79 -1.84 -0.46
N ARG A 122 19.89 -0.62 -0.99
CA ARG A 122 18.77 0.30 -1.22
C ARG A 122 18.86 0.86 -2.63
N ALA A 123 17.75 0.79 -3.35
CA ALA A 123 17.60 1.40 -4.67
C ALA A 123 16.61 2.57 -4.59
N GLN A 124 17.00 3.70 -5.15
CA GLN A 124 16.09 4.79 -5.49
C GLN A 124 15.45 4.44 -6.83
N ALA A 125 14.13 4.43 -6.88
CA ALA A 125 13.37 4.07 -8.06
C ALA A 125 13.02 5.29 -8.91
N ASP A 126 13.01 5.11 -10.22
CA ASP A 126 12.11 5.86 -11.08
C ASP A 126 10.71 5.27 -10.95
N LYS A 127 9.80 5.99 -10.31
CA LYS A 127 8.47 5.46 -9.94
C LYS A 127 7.61 5.13 -11.15
N GLU A 128 7.70 5.94 -12.20
CA GLU A 128 6.93 5.73 -13.43
C GLU A 128 7.45 4.53 -14.19
N VAL A 129 8.78 4.43 -14.37
CA VAL A 129 9.42 3.30 -15.02
C VAL A 129 9.16 2.01 -14.23
N TYR A 130 9.25 2.06 -12.88
CA TYR A 130 8.97 0.91 -12.03
C TYR A 130 7.55 0.37 -12.22
N SER A 131 6.54 1.23 -12.18
CA SER A 131 5.14 0.86 -12.38
C SER A 131 4.89 0.33 -13.81
N LYS A 132 5.46 0.98 -14.82
CA LYS A 132 5.35 0.59 -16.23
C LYS A 132 5.97 -0.79 -16.51
N GLU A 133 7.16 -1.06 -16.03
CA GLU A 133 7.82 -2.35 -16.21
C GLU A 133 7.10 -3.47 -15.47
N MET A 134 6.61 -3.20 -14.25
CA MET A 134 5.80 -4.17 -13.52
C MET A 134 4.48 -4.48 -14.23
N ARG A 135 3.81 -3.45 -14.77
CA ARG A 135 2.61 -3.62 -15.57
C ARG A 135 2.86 -4.50 -16.79
N LYS A 136 3.95 -4.27 -17.52
CA LYS A 136 4.35 -5.09 -18.65
C LYS A 136 4.55 -6.56 -18.28
N THR A 137 5.16 -6.83 -17.12
CA THR A 137 5.32 -8.19 -16.59
C THR A 137 3.96 -8.83 -16.32
N VAL A 138 3.05 -8.13 -15.66
CA VAL A 138 1.70 -8.64 -15.33
C VAL A 138 0.86 -8.90 -16.58
N GLU A 139 0.87 -7.98 -17.54
CA GLU A 139 0.10 -8.09 -18.79
C GLU A 139 0.56 -9.26 -19.68
N ASN A 140 1.84 -9.62 -19.61
CA ASN A 140 2.43 -10.73 -20.39
C ASN A 140 2.46 -12.07 -19.64
N GLN A 141 1.99 -12.12 -18.39
CA GLN A 141 2.00 -13.34 -17.60
C GLN A 141 0.87 -14.28 -18.04
N GLU A 142 1.23 -15.50 -18.44
CA GLU A 142 0.24 -16.56 -18.74
C GLU A 142 -0.63 -16.88 -17.52
N ASN A 143 -1.87 -17.28 -17.76
CA ASN A 143 -2.89 -17.60 -16.74
C ASN A 143 -3.27 -16.41 -15.83
N LEU A 144 -2.87 -15.19 -16.14
CA LEU A 144 -3.19 -13.98 -15.39
C LEU A 144 -4.03 -13.00 -16.22
N THR A 145 -5.20 -12.65 -15.72
CA THR A 145 -6.06 -11.60 -16.28
C THR A 145 -5.98 -10.36 -15.43
N LEU A 146 -5.48 -9.27 -15.98
CA LEU A 146 -5.51 -7.96 -15.33
C LEU A 146 -6.82 -7.24 -15.72
N ARG A 147 -7.57 -6.73 -14.73
CA ARG A 147 -8.83 -6.02 -14.99
C ARG A 147 -8.99 -4.81 -14.07
N GLN A 148 -9.32 -3.68 -14.67
CA GLN A 148 -9.76 -2.52 -13.90
C GLN A 148 -11.23 -2.69 -13.52
N THR A 149 -11.46 -2.99 -12.26
CA THR A 149 -12.79 -3.15 -11.67
C THR A 149 -12.75 -2.97 -10.17
N MET A 150 -13.81 -2.45 -9.59
CA MET A 150 -13.99 -2.35 -8.14
C MET A 150 -14.72 -3.59 -7.65
N ILE A 151 -14.11 -4.34 -6.74
CA ILE A 151 -14.76 -5.44 -6.03
C ILE A 151 -15.41 -4.87 -4.78
N ASN A 152 -16.72 -5.07 -4.64
CA ASN A 152 -17.52 -4.60 -3.51
C ASN A 152 -17.76 -5.69 -2.47
N GLU A 153 -17.89 -6.94 -2.89
CA GLU A 153 -18.27 -8.04 -2.01
C GLU A 153 -17.45 -9.31 -2.30
N ILE A 154 -17.12 -10.03 -1.25
CA ILE A 154 -16.61 -11.40 -1.27
C ILE A 154 -17.82 -12.30 -1.02
N LEU A 155 -18.10 -13.20 -1.94
CA LEU A 155 -19.23 -14.12 -1.86
C LEU A 155 -18.80 -15.37 -1.09
N VAL A 156 -19.57 -15.72 -0.05
CA VAL A 156 -19.25 -16.81 0.88
C VAL A 156 -20.48 -17.67 1.09
N GLU A 157 -20.32 -18.99 0.92
CA GLU A 157 -21.33 -19.99 1.28
C GLU A 157 -20.71 -21.05 2.20
N ASP A 158 -21.40 -21.48 3.23
CA ASP A 158 -20.96 -22.47 4.20
C ASP A 158 -19.55 -22.25 4.75
N GLY A 159 -19.19 -20.96 4.98
CA GLY A 159 -17.87 -20.56 5.50
C GLY A 159 -16.72 -20.71 4.49
N LYS A 160 -17.02 -20.81 3.19
CA LYS A 160 -16.05 -20.91 2.10
C LYS A 160 -16.28 -19.81 1.08
N VAL A 161 -15.22 -19.30 0.51
CA VAL A 161 -15.28 -18.40 -0.66
C VAL A 161 -15.86 -19.15 -1.84
N ILE A 162 -16.83 -18.54 -2.53
CA ILE A 162 -17.38 -19.00 -3.81
C ILE A 162 -17.11 -18.03 -4.95
N GLY A 163 -16.79 -16.75 -4.65
CA GLY A 163 -16.54 -15.75 -5.67
C GLY A 163 -16.45 -14.33 -5.13
N VAL A 164 -16.57 -13.37 -6.05
CA VAL A 164 -16.60 -11.94 -5.76
C VAL A 164 -17.66 -11.26 -6.60
N LYS A 165 -18.15 -10.09 -6.11
CA LYS A 165 -19.08 -9.23 -6.84
C LYS A 165 -18.50 -7.84 -7.03
N THR A 166 -18.61 -7.33 -8.25
CA THR A 166 -18.10 -6.00 -8.62
C THR A 166 -19.13 -4.90 -8.34
N ALA A 167 -18.68 -3.65 -8.35
CA ALA A 167 -19.54 -2.47 -8.26
C ALA A 167 -20.58 -2.37 -9.41
N THR A 168 -20.30 -3.03 -10.53
CA THR A 168 -21.21 -3.12 -11.69
C THR A 168 -22.12 -4.35 -11.63
N ASN A 169 -22.22 -5.02 -10.47
CA ASN A 169 -23.02 -6.21 -10.23
C ASN A 169 -22.62 -7.44 -11.07
N GLN A 170 -21.40 -7.49 -11.61
CA GLN A 170 -20.87 -8.73 -12.20
C GLN A 170 -20.37 -9.64 -11.09
N GLU A 171 -20.64 -10.94 -11.20
CA GLU A 171 -20.18 -11.96 -10.27
C GLU A 171 -19.16 -12.86 -10.96
N PHE A 172 -18.01 -13.08 -10.31
CA PHE A 172 -16.95 -13.96 -10.77
C PHE A 172 -16.78 -15.10 -9.77
N ALA A 173 -16.90 -16.34 -10.24
CA ALA A 173 -16.63 -17.51 -9.40
C ALA A 173 -15.13 -17.58 -9.06
N ALA A 174 -14.81 -17.94 -7.82
CA ALA A 174 -13.45 -18.15 -7.39
C ALA A 174 -13.36 -19.22 -6.30
N LYS A 175 -12.32 -20.04 -6.34
CA LYS A 175 -12.03 -21.05 -5.29
C LYS A 175 -11.28 -20.42 -4.11
N ALA A 176 -10.55 -19.34 -4.37
CA ALA A 176 -9.90 -18.51 -3.35
C ALA A 176 -9.90 -17.03 -3.73
N VAL A 177 -9.88 -16.18 -2.71
CA VAL A 177 -9.75 -14.71 -2.85
C VAL A 177 -8.59 -14.25 -1.98
N ILE A 178 -7.75 -13.35 -2.51
CA ILE A 178 -6.65 -12.72 -1.79
C ILE A 178 -6.90 -11.20 -1.73
N VAL A 179 -7.13 -10.66 -0.54
CA VAL A 179 -7.36 -9.22 -0.32
C VAL A 179 -6.03 -8.53 -0.08
N THR A 180 -5.67 -7.60 -0.97
CA THR A 180 -4.40 -6.85 -0.95
C THR A 180 -4.62 -5.35 -1.18
N THR A 181 -5.71 -4.83 -0.66
CA THR A 181 -6.22 -3.47 -0.91
C THR A 181 -5.38 -2.35 -0.29
N GLY A 182 -4.44 -2.68 0.59
CA GLY A 182 -3.54 -1.71 1.19
C GLY A 182 -4.27 -0.54 1.85
N THR A 183 -3.75 0.66 1.65
CA THR A 183 -4.32 1.90 2.23
C THR A 183 -5.59 2.38 1.54
N ALA A 184 -6.07 1.72 0.48
CA ALA A 184 -7.35 2.04 -0.14
C ALA A 184 -8.55 1.48 0.63
N LEU A 185 -8.36 0.49 1.53
CA LEU A 185 -9.45 -0.12 2.29
C LEU A 185 -10.03 0.88 3.29
N ARG A 186 -11.19 1.47 2.95
CA ARG A 186 -11.81 2.60 3.68
C ARG A 186 -10.79 3.70 3.98
N GLY A 187 -9.96 4.04 2.98
CA GLY A 187 -8.94 5.07 3.10
C GLY A 187 -9.54 6.47 3.31
N GLU A 188 -8.87 7.27 4.12
CA GLU A 188 -9.22 8.67 4.37
C GLU A 188 -7.92 9.49 4.43
N ILE A 189 -7.81 10.49 3.55
CA ILE A 189 -6.71 11.46 3.57
C ILE A 189 -7.02 12.57 4.57
N ILE A 190 -5.99 12.99 5.33
CA ILE A 190 -6.08 13.99 6.38
C ILE A 190 -4.94 15.00 6.22
N ILE A 191 -5.29 16.30 6.13
CA ILE A 191 -4.37 17.45 6.05
C ILE A 191 -4.93 18.54 6.96
N GLY A 192 -4.30 18.81 8.10
CA GLY A 192 -4.87 19.68 9.11
C GLY A 192 -6.29 19.24 9.49
N ASP A 193 -7.25 20.14 9.39
CA ASP A 193 -8.65 19.87 9.69
C ASP A 193 -9.42 19.21 8.54
N LEU A 194 -8.82 19.14 7.34
CA LEU A 194 -9.43 18.53 6.17
C LEU A 194 -9.33 17.01 6.25
N LYS A 195 -10.48 16.33 6.16
CA LYS A 195 -10.58 14.88 6.10
C LYS A 195 -11.57 14.46 5.02
N TYR A 196 -11.17 13.56 4.12
CA TYR A 196 -12.04 13.04 3.07
C TYR A 196 -11.69 11.62 2.66
N SER A 197 -12.69 10.90 2.17
CA SER A 197 -12.54 9.53 1.68
C SER A 197 -11.65 9.49 0.44
N SER A 198 -10.55 8.77 0.53
CA SER A 198 -9.61 8.60 -0.57
C SER A 198 -8.68 7.41 -0.31
N GLY A 199 -8.26 6.73 -1.36
CA GLY A 199 -7.08 5.87 -1.35
C GLY A 199 -5.77 6.67 -1.43
N PRO A 200 -4.62 5.99 -1.55
CA PRO A 200 -3.31 6.65 -1.67
C PRO A 200 -3.25 7.50 -2.94
N ASN A 201 -2.52 8.59 -2.87
CA ASN A 201 -2.34 9.52 -4.00
C ASN A 201 -3.69 10.02 -4.58
N HIS A 202 -4.64 10.34 -3.70
CA HIS A 202 -5.99 10.85 -4.03
C HIS A 202 -6.82 9.93 -4.95
N SER A 203 -6.54 8.62 -4.94
CA SER A 203 -7.30 7.60 -5.68
C SER A 203 -8.61 7.24 -4.97
N LEU A 204 -9.42 6.38 -5.57
CA LEU A 204 -10.65 5.88 -4.98
C LEU A 204 -10.38 5.03 -3.73
N ALA A 205 -11.26 5.12 -2.74
CA ALA A 205 -11.28 4.25 -1.57
C ALA A 205 -12.24 3.07 -1.76
N ALA A 206 -11.85 1.88 -1.29
CA ALA A 206 -12.66 0.67 -1.31
C ALA A 206 -13.54 0.59 -0.04
N ILE A 207 -14.62 1.38 0.00
CA ILE A 207 -15.53 1.43 1.16
C ILE A 207 -16.47 0.22 1.20
N PRO A 208 -17.18 -0.16 0.11
CA PRO A 208 -18.11 -1.28 0.15
C PRO A 208 -17.44 -2.60 0.54
N LEU A 209 -16.24 -2.86 0.04
CA LEU A 209 -15.47 -4.05 0.42
C LEU A 209 -15.11 -4.04 1.92
N ALA A 210 -14.78 -2.86 2.47
CA ALA A 210 -14.50 -2.73 3.90
C ALA A 210 -15.75 -3.02 4.75
N ASP A 211 -16.93 -2.60 4.30
CA ASP A 211 -18.20 -2.95 4.95
C ASP A 211 -18.49 -4.44 4.85
N ASN A 212 -18.33 -5.02 3.68
CA ASN A 212 -18.50 -6.46 3.48
C ASN A 212 -17.59 -7.30 4.40
N LEU A 213 -16.31 -6.90 4.59
CA LEU A 213 -15.43 -7.58 5.54
C LEU A 213 -15.93 -7.50 6.99
N ARG A 214 -16.55 -6.38 7.39
CA ARG A 214 -17.19 -6.27 8.71
C ARG A 214 -18.43 -7.16 8.82
N ASP A 215 -19.27 -7.18 7.78
CA ASP A 215 -20.48 -8.01 7.72
C ASP A 215 -20.15 -9.50 7.76
N LEU A 216 -19.02 -9.89 7.14
CA LEU A 216 -18.44 -11.23 7.26
C LEU A 216 -17.87 -11.50 8.68
N GLY A 217 -17.88 -10.50 9.55
CA GLY A 217 -17.58 -10.58 10.98
C GLY A 217 -16.09 -10.59 11.28
N PHE A 218 -15.26 -9.94 10.47
CA PHE A 218 -13.85 -9.69 10.81
C PHE A 218 -13.72 -8.54 11.81
N GLU A 219 -12.82 -8.72 12.76
CA GLU A 219 -12.37 -7.64 13.62
C GLU A 219 -11.43 -6.72 12.82
N ILE A 220 -11.86 -5.47 12.68
CA ILE A 220 -11.17 -4.46 11.88
C ILE A 220 -10.56 -3.42 12.79
N GLY A 221 -9.27 -3.16 12.63
CA GLY A 221 -8.55 -2.04 13.24
C GLY A 221 -8.40 -0.87 12.27
N ARG A 222 -8.02 0.30 12.81
CA ARG A 222 -7.62 1.46 12.00
C ARG A 222 -6.12 1.68 12.13
N PHE A 223 -5.46 1.84 11.00
CA PHE A 223 -4.03 2.13 10.91
C PHE A 223 -3.82 3.47 10.21
N LYS A 224 -2.71 4.15 10.53
CA LYS A 224 -2.36 5.44 9.93
C LYS A 224 -0.95 5.36 9.38
N THR A 225 -0.74 5.83 8.17
CA THR A 225 0.58 6.15 7.62
C THR A 225 0.59 7.58 7.11
N GLY A 226 1.72 8.06 6.58
CA GLY A 226 1.82 9.43 6.06
C GLY A 226 2.87 9.54 4.98
N THR A 227 2.86 10.67 4.29
CA THR A 227 3.82 11.03 3.26
C THR A 227 4.26 12.49 3.43
N PRO A 228 5.51 12.85 3.11
CA PRO A 228 5.98 14.23 3.16
C PRO A 228 5.53 15.03 1.95
N PRO A 229 5.74 16.35 1.95
CA PRO A 229 5.62 17.19 0.77
C PRO A 229 6.55 16.76 -0.36
N ARG A 230 6.19 17.11 -1.59
CA ARG A 230 7.08 17.09 -2.76
C ARG A 230 7.38 18.52 -3.17
N VAL A 231 8.62 18.76 -3.52
CA VAL A 231 9.09 20.07 -3.99
C VAL A 231 9.66 19.94 -5.40
N LYS A 232 9.68 21.06 -6.12
CA LYS A 232 10.18 21.11 -7.48
C LYS A 232 11.72 21.16 -7.49
N ALA A 233 12.36 20.26 -8.22
CA ALA A 233 13.81 20.12 -8.28
C ALA A 233 14.52 21.44 -8.66
N SER A 234 14.04 22.13 -9.69
CA SER A 234 14.63 23.41 -10.16
C SER A 234 14.50 24.57 -9.16
N SER A 235 13.70 24.42 -8.11
CA SER A 235 13.55 25.45 -7.05
C SER A 235 14.42 25.19 -5.82
N ILE A 236 15.20 24.10 -5.80
CA ILE A 236 16.08 23.72 -4.69
C ILE A 236 17.45 24.34 -4.87
N ASN A 237 18.01 24.93 -3.80
CA ASN A 237 19.40 25.33 -3.76
C ASN A 237 20.28 24.16 -3.28
N TYR A 238 20.78 23.38 -4.23
CA TYR A 238 21.61 22.20 -3.94
C TYR A 238 23.00 22.56 -3.40
N ASP A 239 23.53 23.75 -3.67
CA ASP A 239 24.90 24.17 -3.29
C ASP A 239 25.12 24.17 -1.76
N VAL A 240 24.03 24.27 -1.00
CA VAL A 240 24.08 24.31 0.48
C VAL A 240 23.67 22.99 1.12
N THR A 241 23.44 21.95 0.32
CA THR A 241 23.08 20.60 0.75
C THR A 241 24.25 19.64 0.53
N GLU A 242 24.21 18.46 1.15
CA GLU A 242 25.27 17.46 1.04
C GLU A 242 24.87 16.39 0.03
N ILE A 243 25.62 16.26 -1.07
CA ILE A 243 25.37 15.28 -2.10
C ILE A 243 25.57 13.85 -1.58
N GLN A 244 24.65 12.96 -1.90
CA GLN A 244 24.66 11.53 -1.55
C GLN A 244 24.66 10.69 -2.83
N PRO A 245 25.83 10.37 -3.40
CA PRO A 245 25.91 9.59 -4.62
C PRO A 245 25.57 8.12 -4.38
N GLY A 246 25.22 7.41 -5.43
CA GLY A 246 25.13 5.95 -5.45
C GLY A 246 26.50 5.28 -5.41
N ASP A 247 26.49 3.96 -5.32
CA ASP A 247 27.72 3.15 -5.37
C ASP A 247 28.28 3.09 -6.79
N GLU A 248 29.61 3.14 -6.92
CA GLU A 248 30.31 2.99 -8.22
C GLU A 248 30.33 1.56 -8.73
N LYS A 249 30.15 0.59 -7.84
CA LYS A 249 30.12 -0.84 -8.17
C LYS A 249 28.70 -1.30 -8.43
N ALA A 250 28.56 -2.13 -9.46
CA ALA A 250 27.30 -2.81 -9.72
C ALA A 250 26.85 -3.66 -8.51
N ASN A 251 25.63 -3.44 -8.09
CA ASN A 251 24.94 -4.24 -7.09
C ASN A 251 23.53 -4.50 -7.62
N HIS A 252 23.01 -5.70 -7.40
CA HIS A 252 21.68 -6.09 -7.84
C HIS A 252 20.89 -6.70 -6.67
N PHE A 253 19.58 -6.55 -6.69
CA PHE A 253 18.69 -7.26 -5.77
C PHE A 253 18.43 -8.69 -6.24
N SER A 254 18.14 -8.86 -7.54
CA SER A 254 17.83 -10.17 -8.10
C SER A 254 19.09 -10.98 -8.38
N TYR A 255 18.99 -12.28 -8.10
CA TYR A 255 20.01 -13.26 -8.48
C TYR A 255 20.10 -13.52 -10.00
N THR A 256 19.12 -13.03 -10.76
CA THR A 256 19.07 -13.18 -12.22
C THR A 256 19.52 -11.94 -12.98
N SER A 257 19.69 -10.81 -12.32
CA SER A 257 20.20 -9.58 -12.91
C SER A 257 21.71 -9.69 -13.18
N ARG A 258 22.19 -8.95 -14.16
CA ARG A 258 23.58 -9.03 -14.65
C ARG A 258 24.28 -7.67 -14.47
N ASP A 259 25.60 -7.71 -14.34
CA ASP A 259 26.43 -6.48 -14.22
C ASP A 259 26.31 -5.56 -15.43
N GLU A 260 25.96 -6.08 -16.62
CA GLU A 260 25.70 -5.29 -17.82
C GLU A 260 24.44 -4.42 -17.71
N ASP A 261 23.51 -4.78 -16.82
CA ASP A 261 22.28 -4.02 -16.55
C ASP A 261 22.52 -2.83 -15.57
N TYR A 262 23.77 -2.64 -15.10
CA TYR A 262 24.12 -1.58 -14.17
C TYR A 262 23.99 -0.18 -14.78
N VAL A 263 23.23 0.69 -14.09
CA VAL A 263 23.05 2.10 -14.48
C VAL A 263 24.27 2.90 -14.07
N LYS A 264 25.11 3.31 -15.03
CA LYS A 264 26.33 4.11 -14.80
C LYS A 264 26.04 5.56 -14.46
N ASP A 265 25.04 6.13 -15.11
CA ASP A 265 24.59 7.50 -14.90
C ASP A 265 23.53 7.56 -13.79
N GLN A 266 23.96 7.45 -12.54
CA GLN A 266 23.07 7.48 -11.38
C GLN A 266 22.72 8.91 -10.98
N VAL A 267 21.45 9.11 -10.55
CA VAL A 267 20.96 10.37 -10.01
C VAL A 267 21.22 10.40 -8.50
N PRO A 268 21.96 11.38 -7.97
CA PRO A 268 22.21 11.45 -6.54
C PRO A 268 20.95 11.85 -5.75
N CYS A 269 20.95 11.56 -4.45
CA CYS A 269 20.10 12.22 -3.48
C CYS A 269 20.91 13.31 -2.75
N TRP A 270 20.24 14.15 -1.98
CA TRP A 270 20.91 15.18 -1.19
C TRP A 270 20.43 15.14 0.26
N LEU A 271 21.33 15.47 1.17
CA LEU A 271 21.07 15.50 2.61
C LEU A 271 21.00 16.95 3.10
N THR A 272 19.96 17.25 3.84
CA THR A 272 19.78 18.46 4.62
C THR A 272 19.20 18.13 6.00
N TYR A 273 18.82 19.13 6.79
CA TYR A 273 18.38 18.92 8.16
C TYR A 273 17.28 19.89 8.55
N THR A 274 16.42 19.49 9.49
CA THR A 274 15.62 20.44 10.27
C THR A 274 16.52 21.30 11.14
N ASN A 275 16.02 22.41 11.64
CA ASN A 275 16.73 23.38 12.50
C ASN A 275 15.80 23.92 13.59
N ALA A 276 16.30 24.85 14.42
CA ALA A 276 15.51 25.42 15.51
C ALA A 276 14.22 26.11 15.03
N GLU A 277 14.26 26.80 13.89
CA GLU A 277 13.10 27.48 13.30
C GLU A 277 12.04 26.46 12.86
N SER A 278 12.43 25.40 12.15
CA SER A 278 11.50 24.33 11.75
C SER A 278 10.87 23.61 12.96
N HIS A 279 11.64 23.45 14.06
CA HIS A 279 11.13 22.88 15.30
C HIS A 279 10.10 23.81 15.98
N GLU A 280 10.39 25.13 16.02
CA GLU A 280 9.49 26.14 16.57
C GLU A 280 8.18 26.23 15.78
N ILE A 281 8.25 26.23 14.44
CA ILE A 281 7.05 26.19 13.57
C ILE A 281 6.17 24.99 13.93
N ILE A 282 6.75 23.79 14.06
CA ILE A 282 5.98 22.59 14.41
C ILE A 282 5.40 22.70 15.81
N GLN A 283 6.19 23.09 16.81
CA GLN A 283 5.74 23.20 18.21
C GLN A 283 4.58 24.17 18.36
N ASN A 284 4.65 25.33 17.70
CA ASN A 284 3.59 26.35 17.72
C ASN A 284 2.29 25.86 17.04
N ASN A 285 2.36 24.86 16.15
CA ASN A 285 1.23 24.33 15.39
C ASN A 285 0.81 22.92 15.80
N LEU A 286 1.33 22.33 16.89
CA LEU A 286 0.94 20.99 17.34
C LEU A 286 -0.55 20.86 17.57
N HIS A 287 -1.23 21.91 18.03
CA HIS A 287 -2.68 21.94 18.24
C HIS A 287 -3.48 21.81 16.93
N ARG A 288 -2.86 22.12 15.77
CA ARG A 288 -3.41 21.96 14.41
C ARG A 288 -3.01 20.63 13.77
N ALA A 289 -2.14 19.85 14.40
CA ALA A 289 -1.68 18.57 13.88
C ALA A 289 -2.72 17.47 14.16
N PRO A 290 -3.24 16.75 13.14
CA PRO A 290 -4.29 15.74 13.28
C PRO A 290 -4.00 14.64 14.30
N MET A 291 -2.72 14.29 14.48
CA MET A 291 -2.28 13.31 15.47
C MET A 291 -2.47 13.79 16.91
N PHE A 292 -2.40 15.10 17.16
CA PHE A 292 -2.47 15.70 18.49
C PHE A 292 -3.84 16.31 18.77
N SER A 293 -4.60 16.69 17.74
CA SER A 293 -5.97 17.20 17.85
C SER A 293 -7.05 16.13 18.01
N GLY A 294 -6.69 14.82 17.87
CA GLY A 294 -7.64 13.70 17.99
C GLY A 294 -8.45 13.41 16.72
N ILE A 295 -8.15 14.05 15.60
CA ILE A 295 -8.77 13.79 14.29
C ILE A 295 -8.36 12.40 13.79
N VAL A 296 -7.07 12.06 13.95
CA VAL A 296 -6.52 10.73 13.64
C VAL A 296 -6.86 9.77 14.78
N LYS A 297 -7.54 8.68 14.47
CA LYS A 297 -7.91 7.62 15.42
C LYS A 297 -7.01 6.39 15.28
N GLY A 298 -6.39 6.21 14.13
CA GLY A 298 -5.55 5.07 13.80
C GLY A 298 -4.18 5.12 14.49
N VAL A 299 -3.65 3.94 14.81
CA VAL A 299 -2.30 3.79 15.36
C VAL A 299 -1.30 3.88 14.21
N GLY A 300 -0.24 4.68 14.38
CA GLY A 300 0.86 4.76 13.42
C GLY A 300 1.79 3.53 13.51
N PRO A 301 2.23 2.95 12.38
CA PRO A 301 3.24 1.90 12.40
C PRO A 301 4.58 2.44 12.91
N ARG A 302 5.37 1.56 13.54
CA ARG A 302 6.65 1.92 14.18
C ARG A 302 7.64 2.64 13.25
N TYR A 303 7.60 2.34 11.96
CA TYR A 303 8.58 2.81 10.97
C TYR A 303 8.16 4.05 10.17
N CYS A 304 6.99 4.62 10.46
CA CYS A 304 6.48 5.81 9.77
C CYS A 304 6.07 6.93 10.77
N PRO A 305 7.01 7.40 11.64
CA PRO A 305 6.71 8.53 12.50
C PRO A 305 6.61 9.80 11.64
N SER A 306 5.66 10.67 11.97
CA SER A 306 5.63 12.01 11.40
C SER A 306 6.77 12.88 11.97
N ILE A 307 7.07 14.01 11.32
CA ILE A 307 8.09 14.91 11.83
C ILE A 307 7.66 15.51 13.18
N GLU A 308 6.38 15.75 13.39
CA GLU A 308 5.81 16.21 14.66
C GLU A 308 6.07 15.19 15.78
N ASP A 309 5.86 13.90 15.52
CA ASP A 309 6.18 12.81 16.45
C ASP A 309 7.66 12.80 16.83
N LYS A 310 8.55 13.02 15.86
CA LYS A 310 10.00 13.04 16.10
C LYS A 310 10.39 14.19 17.00
N ILE A 311 9.87 15.39 16.74
CA ILE A 311 10.21 16.60 17.51
C ILE A 311 9.69 16.50 18.95
N VAL A 312 8.50 15.91 19.15
CA VAL A 312 7.96 15.72 20.49
C VAL A 312 8.71 14.62 21.25
N ARG A 313 8.98 13.48 20.62
CA ARG A 313 9.63 12.32 21.27
C ARG A 313 11.12 12.49 21.47
N PHE A 314 11.79 13.26 20.63
CA PHE A 314 13.23 13.48 20.63
C PHE A 314 13.55 14.98 20.71
N ALA A 315 12.92 15.65 21.67
CA ALA A 315 13.06 17.09 21.87
C ALA A 315 14.50 17.53 22.24
N ASP A 316 15.34 16.59 22.67
CA ASP A 316 16.77 16.79 22.93
C ASP A 316 17.62 16.87 21.66
N LYS A 317 17.06 16.53 20.49
CA LYS A 317 17.77 16.59 19.21
C LYS A 317 17.66 17.96 18.59
N GLU A 318 18.82 18.59 18.33
CA GLU A 318 18.89 19.90 17.69
C GLU A 318 18.41 19.88 16.22
N ARG A 319 18.50 18.71 15.56
CA ARG A 319 18.12 18.55 14.15
C ARG A 319 17.80 17.10 13.80
N HIS A 320 16.97 16.91 12.77
CA HIS A 320 16.65 15.62 12.13
C HIS A 320 17.11 15.62 10.68
N GLN A 321 17.63 14.50 10.22
CA GLN A 321 18.05 14.29 8.84
C GLN A 321 16.86 14.29 7.88
N LEU A 322 17.03 14.99 6.76
CA LEU A 322 16.10 15.02 5.63
C LEU A 322 16.87 14.67 4.36
N PHE A 323 16.32 13.76 3.57
CA PHE A 323 16.88 13.45 2.26
C PHE A 323 15.96 14.00 1.17
N LEU A 324 16.57 14.68 0.20
CA LEU A 324 15.92 15.14 -1.02
C LEU A 324 16.10 14.05 -2.07
N GLU A 325 15.03 13.35 -2.37
CA GLU A 325 15.03 12.13 -3.17
C GLU A 325 14.25 12.35 -4.48
N PRO A 326 14.91 12.43 -5.66
CA PRO A 326 14.20 12.51 -6.94
C PRO A 326 13.25 11.32 -7.12
N GLU A 327 12.03 11.58 -7.61
CA GLU A 327 11.03 10.53 -7.85
C GLU A 327 11.16 9.85 -9.23
N GLY A 328 12.05 10.35 -10.09
CA GLY A 328 12.32 9.81 -11.43
C GLY A 328 13.34 10.68 -12.17
N ARG A 329 13.66 10.28 -13.42
CA ARG A 329 14.57 11.03 -14.30
C ARG A 329 13.85 12.16 -15.05
N ASP A 330 12.62 11.92 -15.43
CA ASP A 330 11.84 12.78 -16.31
C ASP A 330 10.76 13.56 -15.52
N THR A 331 11.01 13.82 -14.23
CA THR A 331 10.11 14.59 -13.36
C THR A 331 10.87 15.61 -12.52
N GLU A 332 10.23 16.73 -12.25
CA GLU A 332 10.71 17.76 -11.30
C GLU A 332 10.35 17.40 -9.84
N GLU A 333 9.65 16.30 -9.58
CA GLU A 333 9.22 15.94 -8.23
C GLU A 333 10.38 15.40 -7.38
N VAL A 334 10.63 16.07 -6.25
CA VAL A 334 11.58 15.64 -5.23
C VAL A 334 10.84 15.36 -3.93
N TYR A 335 10.98 14.14 -3.44
CA TYR A 335 10.43 13.66 -2.18
C TYR A 335 11.28 14.12 -1.01
N VAL A 336 10.69 14.79 -0.02
CA VAL A 336 11.43 15.29 1.16
C VAL A 336 11.38 14.23 2.26
N GLN A 337 12.21 13.19 2.11
CA GLN A 337 12.27 12.06 3.04
C GLN A 337 12.63 12.52 4.45
N GLY A 338 11.84 12.09 5.42
CA GLY A 338 12.02 12.46 6.83
C GLY A 338 11.07 13.56 7.31
N LEU A 339 10.43 14.31 6.38
CA LEU A 339 9.50 15.41 6.66
C LEU A 339 8.03 14.97 6.55
N SER A 340 7.72 13.67 6.77
CA SER A 340 6.33 13.20 6.74
C SER A 340 5.48 14.00 7.73
N THR A 341 4.42 14.61 7.25
CA THR A 341 3.55 15.50 8.03
C THR A 341 2.11 15.46 7.55
N SER A 342 1.19 15.82 8.43
CA SER A 342 -0.21 16.09 8.11
C SER A 342 -0.68 17.44 8.62
N LEU A 343 0.23 18.32 8.97
CA LEU A 343 -0.07 19.72 9.31
C LEU A 343 -0.83 20.41 8.16
N PRO A 344 -1.58 21.47 8.44
CA PRO A 344 -2.21 22.29 7.39
C PRO A 344 -1.21 22.79 6.35
N GLU A 345 -1.65 23.01 5.12
CA GLU A 345 -0.80 23.37 3.99
C GLU A 345 0.01 24.66 4.21
N ASP A 346 -0.59 25.68 4.87
CA ASP A 346 0.10 26.91 5.25
C ASP A 346 1.32 26.63 6.13
N VAL A 347 1.16 25.78 7.14
CA VAL A 347 2.25 25.38 8.04
C VAL A 347 3.30 24.54 7.33
N GLN A 348 2.86 23.65 6.43
CA GLN A 348 3.80 22.84 5.63
C GLN A 348 4.69 23.71 4.74
N LYS A 349 4.14 24.78 4.16
CA LYS A 349 4.89 25.74 3.36
C LYS A 349 5.95 26.45 4.19
N ASP A 350 5.57 27.00 5.34
CA ASP A 350 6.50 27.68 6.25
C ASP A 350 7.59 26.69 6.74
N LEU A 351 7.19 25.47 7.07
CA LEU A 351 8.11 24.41 7.48
C LEU A 351 9.12 24.06 6.39
N VAL A 352 8.69 23.90 5.15
CA VAL A 352 9.58 23.63 4.00
C VAL A 352 10.56 24.78 3.82
N HIS A 353 10.08 26.03 3.84
CA HIS A 353 10.91 27.23 3.64
C HIS A 353 11.89 27.49 4.79
N SER A 354 11.67 26.97 5.98
CA SER A 354 12.62 27.05 7.10
C SER A 354 13.84 26.12 6.95
N ILE A 355 13.81 25.18 5.98
CA ILE A 355 14.86 24.18 5.79
C ILE A 355 15.93 24.70 4.83
N LYS A 356 17.20 24.54 5.22
CA LYS A 356 18.35 24.96 4.41
C LYS A 356 18.36 24.30 3.05
N GLY A 357 18.38 25.11 2.00
CA GLY A 357 18.31 24.71 0.59
C GLY A 357 16.87 24.66 0.03
N LEU A 358 15.86 24.81 0.89
CA LEU A 358 14.45 24.81 0.50
C LEU A 358 13.76 26.16 0.75
N GLU A 359 14.51 27.22 1.05
CA GLU A 359 13.99 28.56 1.42
C GLU A 359 13.05 29.15 0.34
N ASN A 360 13.29 28.80 -0.91
CA ASN A 360 12.50 29.24 -2.07
C ASN A 360 11.85 28.06 -2.81
N ALA A 361 11.76 26.88 -2.17
CA ALA A 361 11.26 25.69 -2.84
C ALA A 361 9.77 25.81 -3.19
N GLU A 362 9.43 25.49 -4.44
CA GLU A 362 8.05 25.40 -4.90
C GLU A 362 7.47 24.05 -4.47
N MET A 363 6.43 24.06 -3.61
CA MET A 363 5.78 22.84 -3.16
C MET A 363 4.81 22.35 -4.23
N MET A 364 5.10 21.20 -4.83
CA MET A 364 4.26 20.56 -5.87
C MET A 364 3.12 19.73 -5.27
N ARG A 365 3.35 19.10 -4.11
CA ARG A 365 2.33 18.31 -3.39
C ARG A 365 2.47 18.52 -1.90
N THR A 366 1.34 18.64 -1.20
CA THR A 366 1.28 18.64 0.26
C THR A 366 1.57 17.24 0.82
N GLY A 367 2.19 17.18 1.98
CA GLY A 367 2.20 15.98 2.82
C GLY A 367 0.82 15.71 3.38
N TYR A 368 0.51 14.44 3.66
CA TYR A 368 -0.76 14.04 4.27
C TYR A 368 -0.62 12.79 5.12
N ALA A 369 -1.54 12.61 6.05
CA ALA A 369 -1.78 11.32 6.67
C ALA A 369 -2.88 10.58 5.92
N ILE A 370 -2.78 9.24 5.84
CA ILE A 370 -3.85 8.39 5.38
C ILE A 370 -4.20 7.37 6.47
N GLU A 371 -5.48 7.38 6.89
CA GLU A 371 -6.06 6.32 7.72
C GLU A 371 -6.75 5.29 6.85
N TYR A 372 -6.65 4.02 7.23
CA TYR A 372 -7.27 2.91 6.49
C TYR A 372 -7.61 1.75 7.42
N ASP A 373 -8.50 0.88 6.96
CA ASP A 373 -8.89 -0.33 7.67
C ASP A 373 -7.85 -1.44 7.50
N MET A 374 -7.65 -2.21 8.57
CA MET A 374 -6.85 -3.43 8.56
C MET A 374 -7.58 -4.56 9.27
N ILE A 375 -7.36 -5.78 8.83
CA ILE A 375 -7.82 -6.98 9.53
C ILE A 375 -6.84 -7.29 10.66
N MET A 376 -7.36 -7.51 11.88
CA MET A 376 -6.52 -7.85 13.03
C MET A 376 -5.79 -9.17 12.78
N PRO A 377 -4.42 -9.20 12.83
CA PRO A 377 -3.61 -10.33 12.31
C PRO A 377 -3.80 -11.65 13.07
N HIS A 378 -4.29 -11.62 14.31
CA HIS A 378 -4.57 -12.84 15.07
C HIS A 378 -5.69 -13.71 14.43
N GLN A 379 -6.46 -13.15 13.49
CA GLN A 379 -7.48 -13.87 12.73
C GLN A 379 -6.91 -14.67 11.56
N LEU A 380 -5.60 -14.56 11.30
CA LEU A 380 -4.92 -15.24 10.20
C LEU A 380 -4.19 -16.50 10.69
N ARG A 381 -4.07 -17.47 9.80
CA ARG A 381 -3.15 -18.61 9.90
C ARG A 381 -1.74 -18.18 9.45
N ALA A 382 -0.74 -19.00 9.70
CA ALA A 382 0.63 -18.77 9.20
C ALA A 382 0.69 -18.75 7.65
N THR A 383 -0.27 -19.39 6.99
CA THR A 383 -0.45 -19.40 5.52
C THR A 383 -1.03 -18.09 4.98
N LEU A 384 -1.37 -17.13 5.84
CA LEU A 384 -2.14 -15.90 5.56
C LEU A 384 -3.61 -16.15 5.14
N GLU A 385 -4.08 -17.37 5.23
CA GLU A 385 -5.50 -17.68 5.14
C GLU A 385 -6.22 -17.26 6.41
N THR A 386 -7.44 -16.72 6.28
CA THR A 386 -8.25 -16.37 7.45
C THR A 386 -8.71 -17.63 8.18
N LYS A 387 -8.78 -17.57 9.52
CA LYS A 387 -9.28 -18.69 10.34
C LYS A 387 -10.77 -18.90 10.17
N LYS A 388 -11.50 -17.85 9.80
CA LYS A 388 -12.97 -17.82 9.76
C LYS A 388 -13.55 -18.31 8.44
N ILE A 389 -12.94 -17.94 7.31
CA ILE A 389 -13.47 -18.23 5.98
C ILE A 389 -12.41 -19.00 5.18
N SER A 390 -12.75 -20.20 4.78
CA SER A 390 -11.89 -21.04 3.95
C SER A 390 -11.74 -20.47 2.55
N GLY A 391 -10.51 -20.41 2.03
CA GLY A 391 -10.20 -19.83 0.73
C GLY A 391 -10.06 -18.30 0.72
N LEU A 392 -10.23 -17.62 1.86
CA LEU A 392 -9.99 -16.19 1.97
C LEU A 392 -8.61 -15.93 2.58
N PHE A 393 -7.76 -15.25 1.81
CA PHE A 393 -6.40 -14.84 2.21
C PHE A 393 -6.31 -13.33 2.26
N THR A 394 -5.37 -12.80 3.03
CA THR A 394 -5.07 -11.37 3.09
C THR A 394 -3.57 -11.13 3.11
N ALA A 395 -3.08 -10.05 2.51
CA ALA A 395 -1.65 -9.75 2.47
C ALA A 395 -1.36 -8.25 2.44
N GLY A 396 -0.18 -7.87 2.95
CA GLY A 396 0.33 -6.51 2.94
C GLY A 396 -0.27 -5.64 4.05
N GLN A 397 -0.51 -4.38 3.76
CA GLN A 397 -1.01 -3.41 4.74
C GLN A 397 -2.38 -3.76 5.31
N THR A 398 -3.19 -4.53 4.57
CA THR A 398 -4.46 -5.09 5.06
C THR A 398 -4.28 -5.93 6.33
N ASN A 399 -3.07 -6.45 6.59
CA ASN A 399 -2.70 -7.22 7.78
C ASN A 399 -2.00 -6.37 8.86
N GLY A 400 -1.98 -5.04 8.74
CA GLY A 400 -1.36 -4.15 9.71
C GLY A 400 0.16 -4.06 9.62
N THR A 401 0.77 -4.45 8.50
CA THR A 401 2.19 -4.19 8.21
C THR A 401 2.34 -2.93 7.36
N SER A 402 3.53 -2.33 7.33
CA SER A 402 3.83 -1.20 6.46
C SER A 402 5.15 -1.41 5.74
N GLY A 403 5.15 -1.09 4.44
CA GLY A 403 6.31 -1.17 3.55
C GLY A 403 6.00 -2.00 2.31
N TYR A 404 6.67 -1.64 1.22
CA TYR A 404 6.48 -2.30 -0.09
C TYR A 404 7.03 -3.73 -0.06
N GLU A 405 8.17 -3.91 0.60
CA GLU A 405 8.89 -5.18 0.72
C GLU A 405 8.10 -6.18 1.57
N GLU A 406 7.55 -5.73 2.70
CA GLU A 406 6.71 -6.54 3.57
C GLU A 406 5.41 -6.95 2.85
N ALA A 407 4.87 -6.03 2.05
CA ALA A 407 3.69 -6.31 1.23
C ALA A 407 4.00 -7.36 0.15
N ALA A 408 5.13 -7.23 -0.54
CA ALA A 408 5.59 -8.21 -1.52
C ALA A 408 5.82 -9.60 -0.89
N GLY A 409 6.51 -9.65 0.27
CA GLY A 409 6.74 -10.88 1.01
C GLY A 409 5.46 -11.59 1.43
N GLN A 410 4.49 -10.87 1.96
CA GLN A 410 3.18 -11.45 2.29
C GLN A 410 2.40 -11.84 1.03
N GLY A 411 2.46 -11.02 -0.02
CA GLY A 411 1.79 -11.29 -1.28
C GLY A 411 2.20 -12.61 -1.91
N ILE A 412 3.52 -12.82 -2.07
CA ILE A 412 4.04 -14.05 -2.67
C ILE A 412 3.66 -15.29 -1.84
N ILE A 413 3.73 -15.21 -0.50
CA ILE A 413 3.33 -16.29 0.40
C ILE A 413 1.83 -16.59 0.30
N ALA A 414 0.98 -15.56 0.27
CA ALA A 414 -0.46 -15.74 0.09
C ALA A 414 -0.79 -16.39 -1.26
N GLY A 415 -0.14 -15.94 -2.35
CA GLY A 415 -0.31 -16.51 -3.69
C GLY A 415 0.10 -17.98 -3.78
N ILE A 416 1.28 -18.32 -3.24
CA ILE A 416 1.77 -19.71 -3.17
C ILE A 416 0.81 -20.58 -2.36
N ASN A 417 0.41 -20.16 -1.16
CA ASN A 417 -0.46 -20.97 -0.30
C ASN A 417 -1.88 -21.12 -0.85
N ALA A 418 -2.42 -20.09 -1.50
CA ALA A 418 -3.71 -20.20 -2.19
C ALA A 418 -3.63 -21.21 -3.35
N ALA A 419 -2.55 -21.18 -4.14
CA ALA A 419 -2.35 -22.14 -5.22
C ALA A 419 -2.16 -23.57 -4.70
N LEU A 420 -1.35 -23.78 -3.66
CA LEU A 420 -1.16 -25.10 -3.03
C LEU A 420 -2.48 -25.64 -2.50
N LYS A 421 -3.28 -24.81 -1.81
CA LYS A 421 -4.61 -25.22 -1.31
C LYS A 421 -5.52 -25.69 -2.42
N ILE A 422 -5.58 -24.97 -3.55
CA ILE A 422 -6.41 -25.34 -4.72
C ILE A 422 -5.94 -26.67 -5.35
N GLN A 423 -4.61 -26.90 -5.34
CA GLN A 423 -4.00 -28.13 -5.85
C GLN A 423 -4.10 -29.30 -4.85
N GLY A 424 -4.68 -29.10 -3.66
CA GLY A 424 -4.77 -30.13 -2.61
C GLY A 424 -3.42 -30.51 -2.01
N LYS A 425 -2.43 -29.62 -2.08
CA LYS A 425 -1.09 -29.80 -1.51
C LYS A 425 -0.98 -29.13 -0.13
N PRO A 426 -0.14 -29.65 0.77
CA PRO A 426 0.07 -29.10 2.10
C PRO A 426 0.80 -27.73 2.03
#